data_ed1b4ff84af5f0153283889ac3e53e3e
#
_entry.id   ed1b4ff84af5f0153283889ac3e53e3e
#
_cell.length_a   1.000
_cell.length_b   1.000
_cell.length_c   1.000
_cell.angle_alpha   90.00
_cell.angle_beta   90.00
_cell.angle_gamma   90.00
#
_symmetry.space_group_name_H-M   'P 1'
#
loop_
_entity.id
_entity.type
_entity.pdbx_description
1 polymer ?
#
loop_
_entity_poly.entity_id
_entity_poly.type
_entity_poly.pdbx_seq_one_letter_code
_entity_poly.pdbx_strand_id
1 'polypeptide(L)'
;LGCFSYLLLALYSDLPKRDDLDFSSLSFMIGVMLVFNAMGFCLILIDSWLKRGFLFFVERRRRVFLYYAGLGISLLLMNYLLFVGLKWMADVDRLFYIRWSGIRLLLLVWLVEMVIVGLTAANNFYRHTIVLYKRNIYLKESSVEAQYQALQSQLNPHFLFNSLNTLISEIGYNPENAILFTQNLSDVYRYILQCQQQRLVTLGSELEFLDSYVFLHRVRLGDCITVDCRLDESLLEYRLPPLTLQLLAENVIKHNIISLRQPMVLSLSSEDENWLVVSNSVRPKKSVQPSGMGLKNLASRYRLVCGQEIIIEKTTELFTVKIPLLYE
;
A
#
# COMPACT_ATOMS: atom_id res chain seq x y z
N LEU A 1 -34.34 7.63 26.46
CA LEU A 1 -35.10 6.42 26.26
C LEU A 1 -36.03 6.20 27.46
N GLY A 2 -35.49 6.12 28.69
CA GLY A 2 -36.28 5.83 29.91
C GLY A 2 -37.45 6.77 30.14
N CYS A 3 -37.31 8.10 29.99
CA CYS A 3 -38.41 9.06 30.11
C CYS A 3 -39.51 8.80 29.07
N PHE A 4 -39.15 8.52 27.83
CA PHE A 4 -40.12 8.24 26.77
C PHE A 4 -40.85 6.91 27.01
N SER A 5 -40.13 5.86 27.42
CA SER A 5 -40.71 4.57 27.73
C SER A 5 -41.65 4.64 28.94
N TYR A 6 -41.28 5.43 29.96
CA TYR A 6 -42.19 5.69 31.10
C TYR A 6 -43.48 6.41 30.67
N LEU A 7 -43.34 7.45 29.84
CA LEU A 7 -44.48 8.25 29.36
C LEU A 7 -45.42 7.40 28.50
N LEU A 8 -44.89 6.51 27.68
CA LEU A 8 -45.69 5.52 26.95
C LEU A 8 -46.38 4.53 27.88
N LEU A 9 -45.69 4.05 28.90
CA LEU A 9 -46.24 3.12 29.88
C LEU A 9 -47.37 3.78 30.70
N ALA A 10 -47.21 5.04 31.09
CA ALA A 10 -48.21 5.80 31.80
C ALA A 10 -49.45 6.13 30.95
N LEU A 11 -49.28 6.39 29.66
CA LEU A 11 -50.38 6.75 28.75
C LEU A 11 -51.18 5.54 28.25
N TYR A 12 -50.53 4.39 28.07
CA TYR A 12 -51.12 3.24 27.38
C TYR A 12 -51.27 1.97 28.26
N SER A 13 -50.83 2.01 29.55
CA SER A 13 -51.00 0.84 30.41
C SER A 13 -52.41 0.76 30.98
N ASP A 14 -53.09 -0.36 30.70
CA ASP A 14 -54.32 -0.78 31.39
C ASP A 14 -54.02 -1.53 32.70
N LEU A 15 -52.93 -1.17 33.37
CA LEU A 15 -52.61 -1.76 34.67
C LEU A 15 -53.64 -1.33 35.71
N PRO A 16 -54.18 -2.26 36.49
CA PRO A 16 -55.17 -1.92 37.50
C PRO A 16 -54.57 -0.96 38.54
N LYS A 17 -55.27 0.13 38.81
CA LYS A 17 -54.88 1.03 39.87
C LYS A 17 -55.14 0.28 41.20
N ARG A 18 -54.07 -0.13 41.84
CA ARG A 18 -54.11 -0.73 43.18
C ARG A 18 -53.66 0.36 44.14
N ASP A 19 -54.32 0.48 45.27
CA ASP A 19 -54.06 1.53 46.28
C ASP A 19 -52.63 1.48 46.83
N ASP A 20 -52.00 0.32 46.79
CA ASP A 20 -50.61 0.12 47.26
C ASP A 20 -49.53 0.39 46.22
N LEU A 21 -49.83 0.43 44.90
CA LEU A 21 -48.93 0.71 43.83
C LEU A 21 -49.33 2.01 43.10
N ASP A 22 -48.88 3.12 43.64
CA ASP A 22 -49.06 4.41 42.99
C ASP A 22 -48.13 4.54 41.80
N PHE A 23 -48.65 4.23 40.60
CA PHE A 23 -47.92 4.38 39.33
C PHE A 23 -47.51 5.82 39.04
N SER A 24 -48.10 6.77 39.79
CA SER A 24 -47.69 8.18 39.74
C SER A 24 -46.56 8.50 40.73
N SER A 25 -46.17 7.55 41.58
CA SER A 25 -45.12 7.75 42.56
C SER A 25 -43.77 8.02 41.88
N LEU A 26 -43.04 8.98 42.40
CA LEU A 26 -41.74 9.37 41.91
C LEU A 26 -40.76 8.18 41.90
N SER A 27 -40.87 7.29 42.89
CA SER A 27 -40.03 6.09 43.02
C SER A 27 -40.26 5.08 41.89
N PHE A 28 -41.51 4.83 41.50
CA PHE A 28 -41.82 3.96 40.37
C PHE A 28 -41.35 4.55 39.04
N MET A 29 -41.55 5.84 38.84
CA MET A 29 -41.06 6.57 37.66
C MET A 29 -39.54 6.43 37.52
N ILE A 30 -38.80 6.70 38.61
CA ILE A 30 -37.33 6.58 38.62
C ILE A 30 -36.90 5.13 38.36
N GLY A 31 -37.57 4.14 38.96
CA GLY A 31 -37.27 2.72 38.75
C GLY A 31 -37.38 2.30 37.28
N VAL A 32 -38.49 2.65 36.63
CA VAL A 32 -38.74 2.36 35.22
C VAL A 32 -37.68 3.06 34.32
N MET A 33 -37.40 4.34 34.61
CA MET A 33 -36.37 5.08 33.89
C MET A 33 -34.99 4.42 34.02
N LEU A 34 -34.61 3.98 35.21
CA LEU A 34 -33.34 3.31 35.46
C LEU A 34 -33.23 1.99 34.69
N VAL A 35 -34.27 1.17 34.69
CA VAL A 35 -34.30 -0.11 33.96
C VAL A 35 -34.11 0.10 32.46
N PHE A 36 -34.89 1.02 31.86
CA PHE A 36 -34.74 1.29 30.41
C PHE A 36 -33.40 1.95 30.03
N ASN A 37 -32.84 2.79 30.91
CA ASN A 37 -31.51 3.36 30.67
C ASN A 37 -30.39 2.31 30.82
N ALA A 38 -30.52 1.41 31.85
CA ALA A 38 -29.57 0.28 31.96
C ALA A 38 -29.63 -0.65 30.76
N MET A 39 -30.85 -0.91 30.25
CA MET A 39 -31.06 -1.69 29.03
C MET A 39 -30.38 -1.03 27.80
N GLY A 40 -30.57 0.29 27.63
CA GLY A 40 -29.91 1.05 26.57
C GLY A 40 -28.38 1.03 26.69
N PHE A 41 -27.86 1.10 27.92
CA PHE A 41 -26.43 0.99 28.19
C PHE A 41 -25.88 -0.41 27.86
N CYS A 42 -26.58 -1.47 28.23
CA CYS A 42 -26.23 -2.84 27.84
C CYS A 42 -26.19 -3.01 26.34
N LEU A 43 -27.15 -2.43 25.60
CA LEU A 43 -27.15 -2.46 24.14
C LEU A 43 -25.90 -1.77 23.54
N ILE A 44 -25.50 -0.62 24.08
CA ILE A 44 -24.28 0.09 23.67
C ILE A 44 -23.03 -0.75 23.97
N LEU A 45 -22.96 -1.41 25.11
CA LEU A 45 -21.85 -2.31 25.47
C LEU A 45 -21.78 -3.52 24.53
N ILE A 46 -22.92 -4.16 24.26
CA ILE A 46 -23.02 -5.28 23.32
C ILE A 46 -22.56 -4.82 21.91
N ASP A 47 -23.06 -3.68 21.43
CA ASP A 47 -22.64 -3.10 20.16
C ASP A 47 -21.13 -2.79 20.13
N SER A 48 -20.56 -2.26 21.22
CA SER A 48 -19.13 -1.97 21.31
C SER A 48 -18.26 -3.23 21.34
N TRP A 49 -18.72 -4.28 22.03
CA TRP A 49 -18.05 -5.58 22.07
C TRP A 49 -18.07 -6.27 20.70
N LEU A 50 -19.20 -6.21 20.02
CA LEU A 50 -19.39 -6.78 18.69
C LEU A 50 -18.64 -5.99 17.60
N LYS A 51 -18.38 -4.69 17.78
CA LYS A 51 -17.55 -3.90 16.87
C LYS A 51 -16.13 -4.44 16.74
N ARG A 52 -15.57 -5.08 17.74
CA ARG A 52 -14.24 -5.74 17.65
C ARG A 52 -14.26 -6.92 16.67
N GLY A 53 -15.42 -7.57 16.48
CA GLY A 53 -15.62 -8.62 15.49
C GLY A 53 -16.23 -8.16 14.15
N PHE A 54 -16.67 -6.90 14.05
CA PHE A 54 -17.46 -6.39 12.91
C PHE A 54 -16.67 -6.38 11.58
N LEU A 55 -15.37 -6.16 11.63
CA LEU A 55 -14.48 -6.29 10.44
C LEU A 55 -14.57 -7.67 9.80
N PHE A 56 -14.83 -8.71 10.59
CA PHE A 56 -15.00 -10.08 10.12
C PHE A 56 -16.38 -10.36 9.49
N PHE A 57 -17.38 -9.49 9.75
CA PHE A 57 -18.77 -9.68 9.31
C PHE A 57 -19.13 -8.90 8.05
N VAL A 58 -18.41 -7.80 7.74
CA VAL A 58 -18.73 -6.91 6.59
C VAL A 58 -18.63 -7.63 5.25
N GLU A 59 -17.75 -8.62 5.11
CA GLU A 59 -17.61 -9.37 3.85
C GLU A 59 -18.82 -10.25 3.49
N ARG A 60 -19.75 -10.52 4.44
CA ARG A 60 -20.93 -11.37 4.18
C ARG A 60 -22.22 -10.66 4.59
N ARG A 61 -22.85 -9.95 3.66
CA ARG A 61 -24.14 -9.24 3.85
C ARG A 61 -25.20 -10.05 4.60
N ARG A 62 -25.30 -11.36 4.37
CA ARG A 62 -26.24 -12.26 5.08
C ARG A 62 -25.99 -12.32 6.59
N ARG A 63 -24.74 -12.28 7.05
CA ARG A 63 -24.41 -12.34 8.48
C ARG A 63 -24.80 -11.04 9.19
N VAL A 64 -24.60 -9.89 8.55
CA VAL A 64 -25.02 -8.58 9.09
C VAL A 64 -26.52 -8.54 9.24
N PHE A 65 -27.28 -8.99 8.25
CA PHE A 65 -28.74 -9.09 8.33
C PHE A 65 -29.21 -10.01 9.45
N LEU A 66 -28.66 -11.22 9.54
CA LEU A 66 -29.01 -12.18 10.61
C LEU A 66 -28.70 -11.63 12.00
N TYR A 67 -27.61 -10.89 12.13
CA TYR A 67 -27.25 -10.23 13.38
C TYR A 67 -28.31 -9.20 13.82
N TYR A 68 -28.68 -8.26 12.95
CA TYR A 68 -29.69 -7.25 13.28
C TYR A 68 -31.08 -7.83 13.46
N ALA A 69 -31.42 -8.87 12.70
CA ALA A 69 -32.65 -9.62 12.89
C ALA A 69 -32.68 -10.31 14.27
N GLY A 70 -31.62 -10.99 14.66
CA GLY A 70 -31.48 -11.62 15.97
C GLY A 70 -31.53 -10.60 17.10
N LEU A 71 -30.90 -9.43 16.95
CA LEU A 71 -30.96 -8.34 17.90
C LEU A 71 -32.39 -7.83 18.06
N GLY A 72 -33.14 -7.63 16.97
CA GLY A 72 -34.53 -7.20 17.00
C GLY A 72 -35.45 -8.18 17.72
N ILE A 73 -35.27 -9.48 17.47
CA ILE A 73 -36.03 -10.54 18.14
C ILE A 73 -35.69 -10.56 19.65
N SER A 74 -34.42 -10.45 20.01
CA SER A 74 -34.00 -10.45 21.41
C SER A 74 -34.52 -9.25 22.18
N LEU A 75 -34.59 -8.06 21.57
CA LEU A 75 -35.19 -6.86 22.13
C LEU A 75 -36.69 -7.04 22.37
N LEU A 76 -37.39 -7.62 21.39
CA LEU A 76 -38.83 -7.88 21.53
C LEU A 76 -39.11 -8.84 22.70
N LEU A 77 -38.34 -9.91 22.80
CA LEU A 77 -38.44 -10.89 23.89
C LEU A 77 -38.15 -10.25 25.25
N MET A 78 -37.12 -9.42 25.34
CA MET A 78 -36.72 -8.71 26.54
C MET A 78 -37.81 -7.74 27.00
N ASN A 79 -38.40 -6.96 26.11
CA ASN A 79 -39.53 -6.08 26.39
C ASN A 79 -40.76 -6.86 26.89
N TYR A 80 -41.04 -8.02 26.29
CA TYR A 80 -42.10 -8.90 26.71
C TYR A 80 -41.90 -9.42 28.16
N LEU A 81 -40.66 -9.92 28.44
CA LEU A 81 -40.31 -10.40 29.78
C LEU A 81 -40.39 -9.30 30.83
N LEU A 82 -39.98 -8.08 30.50
CA LEU A 82 -40.08 -6.92 31.36
C LEU A 82 -41.54 -6.57 31.65
N PHE A 83 -42.40 -6.64 30.64
CA PHE A 83 -43.86 -6.43 30.81
C PHE A 83 -44.50 -7.49 31.70
N VAL A 84 -44.12 -8.77 31.57
CA VAL A 84 -44.57 -9.87 32.44
C VAL A 84 -44.07 -9.65 33.86
N GLY A 85 -42.81 -9.23 34.04
CA GLY A 85 -42.27 -8.92 35.38
C GLY A 85 -43.00 -7.78 36.09
N LEU A 86 -43.37 -6.71 35.38
CA LEU A 86 -44.16 -5.61 35.92
C LEU A 86 -45.56 -6.08 36.35
N LYS A 87 -46.19 -6.97 35.58
CA LYS A 87 -47.49 -7.57 35.97
C LYS A 87 -47.38 -8.46 37.20
N TRP A 88 -46.32 -9.22 37.32
CA TRP A 88 -46.03 -10.04 38.48
C TRP A 88 -45.88 -9.18 39.74
N MET A 89 -45.13 -8.07 39.64
CA MET A 89 -45.00 -7.10 40.74
C MET A 89 -46.34 -6.44 41.12
N ALA A 90 -47.21 -6.25 40.13
CA ALA A 90 -48.57 -5.67 40.33
C ALA A 90 -49.61 -6.72 40.73
N ASP A 91 -49.23 -7.98 41.01
CA ASP A 91 -50.08 -9.09 41.45
C ASP A 91 -51.34 -9.29 40.58
N VAL A 92 -51.09 -9.29 39.24
CA VAL A 92 -52.16 -9.47 38.26
C VAL A 92 -52.35 -10.96 37.96
N ASP A 93 -53.58 -11.48 38.12
CA ASP A 93 -53.92 -12.91 38.00
C ASP A 93 -53.53 -13.55 36.66
N ARG A 94 -53.43 -12.77 35.57
CA ARG A 94 -53.12 -13.28 34.24
C ARG A 94 -51.81 -12.70 33.73
N LEU A 95 -50.70 -13.25 34.18
CA LEU A 95 -49.34 -12.75 33.87
C LEU A 95 -49.01 -12.74 32.39
N PHE A 96 -49.30 -13.80 31.69
CA PHE A 96 -48.90 -13.99 30.27
C PHE A 96 -49.93 -13.47 29.26
N TYR A 97 -51.15 -13.13 29.72
CA TYR A 97 -52.18 -12.59 28.82
C TYR A 97 -51.94 -11.12 28.56
N ILE A 98 -51.84 -10.70 27.29
CA ILE A 98 -51.65 -9.31 26.89
C ILE A 98 -52.93 -8.83 26.18
N ARG A 99 -53.52 -7.73 26.65
CA ARG A 99 -54.59 -7.02 25.94
C ARG A 99 -54.03 -6.32 24.68
N TRP A 100 -54.89 -5.96 23.75
CA TRP A 100 -54.53 -5.24 22.53
C TRP A 100 -53.77 -3.91 22.79
N SER A 101 -54.11 -3.19 23.87
CA SER A 101 -53.41 -2.00 24.33
C SER A 101 -51.95 -2.31 24.71
N GLY A 102 -51.70 -3.38 25.44
CA GLY A 102 -50.38 -3.83 25.83
C GLY A 102 -49.52 -4.28 24.62
N ILE A 103 -50.17 -4.95 23.65
CA ILE A 103 -49.46 -5.32 22.40
C ILE A 103 -49.02 -4.08 21.63
N ARG A 104 -49.89 -3.06 21.50
CA ARG A 104 -49.54 -1.80 20.83
C ARG A 104 -48.39 -1.08 21.53
N LEU A 105 -48.38 -1.03 22.86
CA LEU A 105 -47.30 -0.45 23.65
C LEU A 105 -46.00 -1.18 23.41
N LEU A 106 -45.97 -2.50 23.48
CA LEU A 106 -44.80 -3.33 23.26
C LEU A 106 -44.22 -3.14 21.86
N LEU A 107 -45.07 -3.09 20.83
CA LEU A 107 -44.67 -2.83 19.47
C LEU A 107 -44.13 -1.41 19.28
N LEU A 108 -44.73 -0.38 19.93
CA LEU A 108 -44.24 0.99 19.88
C LEU A 108 -42.86 1.13 20.50
N VAL A 109 -42.62 0.56 21.68
CA VAL A 109 -41.31 0.59 22.35
C VAL A 109 -40.28 -0.12 21.48
N TRP A 110 -40.60 -1.32 20.98
CA TRP A 110 -39.74 -2.08 20.09
C TRP A 110 -39.41 -1.31 18.81
N LEU A 111 -40.39 -0.62 18.22
CA LEU A 111 -40.17 0.18 17.01
C LEU A 111 -39.19 1.34 17.27
N VAL A 112 -39.32 2.03 18.40
CA VAL A 112 -38.39 3.11 18.79
C VAL A 112 -36.99 2.56 19.01
N GLU A 113 -36.86 1.42 19.66
CA GLU A 113 -35.53 0.76 19.83
C GLU A 113 -34.92 0.37 18.50
N MET A 114 -35.71 -0.18 17.59
CA MET A 114 -35.23 -0.53 16.23
C MET A 114 -34.78 0.69 15.43
N VAL A 115 -35.46 1.82 15.56
CA VAL A 115 -35.02 3.08 14.95
C VAL A 115 -33.65 3.53 15.50
N ILE A 116 -33.51 3.45 16.84
CA ILE A 116 -32.21 3.82 17.47
C ILE A 116 -31.09 2.88 17.01
N VAL A 117 -31.34 1.58 16.97
CA VAL A 117 -30.37 0.58 16.45
C VAL A 117 -30.05 0.87 15.01
N GLY A 118 -31.03 1.18 14.17
CA GLY A 118 -30.83 1.54 12.77
C GLY A 118 -29.97 2.80 12.59
N LEU A 119 -30.24 3.85 13.37
CA LEU A 119 -29.47 5.09 13.35
C LEU A 119 -28.02 4.88 13.81
N THR A 120 -27.81 4.07 14.86
CA THR A 120 -26.45 3.75 15.32
C THR A 120 -25.70 2.91 14.29
N ALA A 121 -26.36 1.93 13.67
CA ALA A 121 -25.80 1.13 12.59
C ALA A 121 -25.41 1.99 11.38
N ALA A 122 -26.28 2.90 10.94
CA ALA A 122 -26.04 3.83 9.85
C ALA A 122 -24.85 4.77 10.16
N ASN A 123 -24.80 5.33 11.39
CA ASN A 123 -23.67 6.17 11.81
C ASN A 123 -22.33 5.41 11.83
N ASN A 124 -22.35 4.17 12.31
CA ASN A 124 -21.14 3.32 12.30
C ASN A 124 -20.69 3.00 10.88
N PHE A 125 -21.62 2.65 10.00
CA PHE A 125 -21.32 2.42 8.58
C PHE A 125 -20.74 3.66 7.92
N TYR A 126 -21.33 4.84 8.14
CA TYR A 126 -20.86 6.10 7.63
C TYR A 126 -19.42 6.42 8.09
N ARG A 127 -19.16 6.29 9.40
CA ARG A 127 -17.81 6.48 9.97
C ARG A 127 -16.78 5.53 9.36
N HIS A 128 -17.15 4.27 9.20
CA HIS A 128 -16.27 3.26 8.59
C HIS A 128 -15.95 3.60 7.13
N THR A 129 -16.95 4.00 6.36
CA THR A 129 -16.79 4.43 4.96
C THR A 129 -15.86 5.63 4.85
N ILE A 130 -15.98 6.63 5.73
CA ILE A 130 -15.09 7.80 5.76
C ILE A 130 -13.64 7.37 6.04
N VAL A 131 -13.42 6.47 6.99
CA VAL A 131 -12.06 5.99 7.32
C VAL A 131 -11.44 5.26 6.12
N LEU A 132 -12.20 4.37 5.47
CA LEU A 132 -11.74 3.67 4.26
C LEU A 132 -11.46 4.65 3.11
N TYR A 133 -12.32 5.63 2.90
CA TYR A 133 -12.15 6.65 1.88
C TYR A 133 -10.86 7.47 2.10
N LYS A 134 -10.65 7.95 3.34
CA LYS A 134 -9.42 8.67 3.71
C LYS A 134 -8.16 7.82 3.52
N ARG A 135 -8.23 6.54 3.90
CA ARG A 135 -7.12 5.60 3.71
C ARG A 135 -6.81 5.39 2.22
N ASN A 136 -7.84 5.31 1.38
CA ASN A 136 -7.68 5.13 -0.06
C ASN A 136 -7.03 6.36 -0.72
N ILE A 137 -7.44 7.59 -0.31
CA ILE A 137 -6.79 8.83 -0.75
C ILE A 137 -5.33 8.83 -0.34
N TYR A 138 -5.03 8.57 0.93
CA TYR A 138 -3.64 8.53 1.42
C TYR A 138 -2.76 7.53 0.66
N LEU A 139 -3.27 6.32 0.39
CA LEU A 139 -2.53 5.32 -0.37
C LEU A 139 -2.28 5.77 -1.82
N LYS A 140 -3.27 6.44 -2.42
CA LYS A 140 -3.14 7.00 -3.77
C LYS A 140 -2.09 8.12 -3.83
N GLU A 141 -2.13 9.06 -2.89
CA GLU A 141 -1.14 10.14 -2.77
C GLU A 141 0.27 9.58 -2.53
N SER A 142 0.41 8.63 -1.60
CA SER A 142 1.69 7.96 -1.33
C SER A 142 2.22 7.19 -2.54
N SER A 143 1.34 6.57 -3.33
CA SER A 143 1.72 5.89 -4.58
C SER A 143 2.22 6.87 -5.64
N VAL A 144 1.54 8.01 -5.80
CA VAL A 144 1.94 9.07 -6.74
C VAL A 144 3.29 9.66 -6.33
N GLU A 145 3.47 9.95 -5.05
CA GLU A 145 4.74 10.47 -4.51
C GLU A 145 5.89 9.47 -4.72
N ALA A 146 5.66 8.18 -4.45
CA ALA A 146 6.65 7.13 -4.71
C ALA A 146 7.00 7.03 -6.21
N GLN A 147 6.02 7.15 -7.09
CA GLN A 147 6.25 7.19 -8.54
C GLN A 147 7.05 8.42 -8.95
N TYR A 148 6.72 9.60 -8.40
CA TYR A 148 7.46 10.84 -8.66
C TYR A 148 8.91 10.74 -8.18
N GLN A 149 9.16 10.25 -6.97
CA GLN A 149 10.51 10.05 -6.45
C GLN A 149 11.31 9.01 -7.28
N ALA A 150 10.66 7.93 -7.70
CA ALA A 150 11.27 6.96 -8.60
C ALA A 150 11.66 7.60 -9.94
N LEU A 151 10.78 8.41 -10.54
CA LEU A 151 11.04 9.15 -11.77
C LEU A 151 12.19 10.14 -11.60
N GLN A 152 12.17 10.94 -10.53
CA GLN A 152 13.23 11.91 -10.24
C GLN A 152 14.59 11.24 -10.02
N SER A 153 14.62 10.06 -9.36
CA SER A 153 15.85 9.31 -9.13
C SER A 153 16.46 8.75 -10.43
N GLN A 154 15.62 8.43 -11.41
CA GLN A 154 16.07 7.91 -12.71
C GLN A 154 16.79 8.96 -13.57
N LEU A 155 16.47 10.24 -13.41
CA LEU A 155 17.14 11.32 -14.15
C LEU A 155 18.57 11.59 -13.69
N ASN A 156 18.99 10.99 -12.57
CA ASN A 156 20.30 11.19 -11.94
C ASN A 156 20.78 12.64 -12.04
N PRO A 157 20.25 13.59 -11.21
CA PRO A 157 20.56 15.02 -11.36
C PRO A 157 22.06 15.32 -11.30
N HIS A 158 22.79 14.54 -10.52
CA HIS A 158 24.23 14.68 -10.40
C HIS A 158 24.95 14.34 -11.72
N PHE A 159 24.50 13.30 -12.45
CA PHE A 159 25.02 12.99 -13.77
C PHE A 159 24.75 14.12 -14.78
N LEU A 160 23.52 14.66 -14.76
CA LEU A 160 23.14 15.78 -15.62
C LEU A 160 24.00 17.03 -15.36
N PHE A 161 24.13 17.47 -14.11
CA PHE A 161 24.96 18.63 -13.78
C PHE A 161 26.44 18.43 -14.18
N ASN A 162 26.97 17.25 -13.93
CA ASN A 162 28.33 16.93 -14.32
C ASN A 162 28.52 16.92 -15.84
N SER A 163 27.54 16.40 -16.59
CA SER A 163 27.56 16.39 -18.05
C SER A 163 27.46 17.80 -18.61
N LEU A 164 26.61 18.67 -18.07
CA LEU A 164 26.54 20.07 -18.50
C LEU A 164 27.83 20.84 -18.22
N ASN A 165 28.48 20.62 -17.08
CA ASN A 165 29.75 21.25 -16.74
C ASN A 165 30.85 20.78 -17.69
N THR A 166 30.88 19.49 -18.04
CA THR A 166 31.80 18.95 -19.02
C THR A 166 31.57 19.58 -20.41
N LEU A 167 30.30 19.68 -20.84
CA LEU A 167 29.92 20.30 -22.10
C LEU A 167 30.40 21.76 -22.20
N ILE A 168 30.19 22.56 -21.13
CA ILE A 168 30.66 23.96 -21.08
C ILE A 168 32.18 24.01 -21.25
N SER A 169 32.92 23.11 -20.64
CA SER A 169 34.37 23.01 -20.80
C SER A 169 34.79 22.65 -22.24
N GLU A 170 34.10 21.65 -22.83
CA GLU A 170 34.38 21.18 -24.19
C GLU A 170 34.07 22.23 -25.25
N ILE A 171 33.02 23.03 -25.08
CA ILE A 171 32.69 24.15 -26.00
C ILE A 171 33.89 25.11 -26.14
N GLY A 172 34.57 25.39 -25.04
CA GLY A 172 35.75 26.27 -25.07
C GLY A 172 37.02 25.62 -25.56
N TYR A 173 37.17 24.31 -25.43
CA TYR A 173 38.39 23.59 -25.72
C TYR A 173 38.37 22.83 -27.06
N ASN A 174 37.27 22.10 -27.32
CA ASN A 174 37.07 21.31 -28.54
C ASN A 174 35.60 21.33 -28.98
N PRO A 175 35.16 22.33 -29.75
CA PRO A 175 33.77 22.48 -30.17
C PRO A 175 33.20 21.29 -30.95
N GLU A 176 34.01 20.59 -31.74
CA GLU A 176 33.55 19.39 -32.47
C GLU A 176 33.21 18.26 -31.50
N ASN A 177 34.06 18.05 -30.51
CA ASN A 177 33.78 17.07 -29.44
C ASN A 177 32.57 17.46 -28.59
N ALA A 178 32.33 18.76 -28.36
CA ALA A 178 31.15 19.28 -27.68
C ALA A 178 29.85 18.92 -28.42
N ILE A 179 29.86 18.96 -29.77
CA ILE A 179 28.71 18.52 -30.58
C ILE A 179 28.43 17.03 -30.37
N LEU A 180 29.48 16.19 -30.51
CA LEU A 180 29.35 14.74 -30.29
C LEU A 180 28.92 14.41 -28.87
N PHE A 181 29.44 15.14 -27.87
CA PHE A 181 29.04 15.00 -26.48
C PHE A 181 27.54 15.31 -26.30
N THR A 182 27.05 16.38 -26.91
CA THR A 182 25.62 16.78 -26.84
C THR A 182 24.72 15.74 -27.50
N GLN A 183 25.12 15.18 -28.62
CA GLN A 183 24.37 14.11 -29.31
C GLN A 183 24.25 12.88 -28.42
N ASN A 184 25.38 12.37 -27.92
CA ASN A 184 25.38 11.21 -27.02
C ASN A 184 24.61 11.47 -25.72
N LEU A 185 24.66 12.69 -25.16
CA LEU A 185 23.89 13.07 -23.99
C LEU A 185 22.38 13.03 -24.30
N SER A 186 21.99 13.52 -25.49
CA SER A 186 20.60 13.44 -25.94
C SER A 186 20.12 12.00 -26.11
N ASP A 187 20.96 11.12 -26.68
CA ASP A 187 20.62 9.71 -26.89
C ASP A 187 20.49 8.97 -25.56
N VAL A 188 21.37 9.22 -24.59
CA VAL A 188 21.28 8.67 -23.23
C VAL A 188 19.97 9.08 -22.57
N TYR A 189 19.60 10.35 -22.60
CA TYR A 189 18.34 10.78 -21.97
C TYR A 189 17.11 10.29 -22.73
N ARG A 190 17.15 10.23 -24.04
CA ARG A 190 16.06 9.67 -24.87
C ARG A 190 15.81 8.22 -24.50
N TYR A 191 16.86 7.42 -24.41
CA TYR A 191 16.76 6.00 -24.03
C TYR A 191 16.19 5.85 -22.62
N ILE A 192 16.69 6.58 -21.62
CA ILE A 192 16.18 6.56 -20.25
C ILE A 192 14.67 6.85 -20.22
N LEU A 193 14.20 7.85 -20.98
CA LEU A 193 12.78 8.21 -21.04
C LEU A 193 11.94 7.14 -21.75
N GLN A 194 12.43 6.53 -22.82
CA GLN A 194 11.73 5.49 -23.57
C GLN A 194 11.57 4.21 -22.75
N CYS A 195 12.57 3.86 -21.95
CA CYS A 195 12.57 2.63 -21.16
C CYS A 195 11.70 2.68 -19.90
N GLN A 196 11.17 3.86 -19.51
CA GLN A 196 10.40 4.02 -18.25
C GLN A 196 9.20 3.10 -18.12
N GLN A 197 8.56 2.74 -19.24
CA GLN A 197 7.35 1.89 -19.25
C GLN A 197 7.65 0.45 -19.70
N GLN A 198 8.89 0.16 -20.08
CA GLN A 198 9.28 -1.15 -20.57
C GLN A 198 9.75 -2.05 -19.42
N ARG A 199 9.26 -3.27 -19.39
CA ARG A 199 9.74 -4.27 -18.44
C ARG A 199 11.05 -4.89 -18.86
N LEU A 200 11.20 -5.11 -20.16
CA LEU A 200 12.34 -5.73 -20.80
C LEU A 200 12.69 -4.96 -22.08
N VAL A 201 13.97 -4.90 -22.40
CA VAL A 201 14.53 -4.30 -23.61
C VAL A 201 15.49 -5.30 -24.26
N THR A 202 15.83 -5.13 -25.54
CA THR A 202 16.81 -5.98 -26.21
C THR A 202 18.23 -5.69 -25.74
N LEU A 203 19.09 -6.70 -25.74
CA LEU A 203 20.49 -6.55 -25.41
C LEU A 203 21.19 -5.57 -26.39
N GLY A 204 20.79 -5.60 -27.66
CA GLY A 204 21.31 -4.66 -28.67
C GLY A 204 21.06 -3.21 -28.28
N SER A 205 19.84 -2.88 -27.83
CA SER A 205 19.51 -1.51 -27.40
C SER A 205 20.24 -1.08 -26.11
N GLU A 206 20.53 -1.99 -25.21
CA GLU A 206 21.35 -1.72 -24.01
C GLU A 206 22.81 -1.51 -24.34
N LEU A 207 23.34 -2.19 -25.36
CA LEU A 207 24.71 -1.99 -25.84
C LEU A 207 24.87 -0.63 -26.55
N GLU A 208 23.96 -0.25 -27.45
CA GLU A 208 23.97 1.09 -28.09
C GLU A 208 23.91 2.20 -27.03
N PHE A 209 23.06 2.03 -26.04
CA PHE A 209 22.98 2.95 -24.92
C PHE A 209 24.29 2.98 -24.10
N LEU A 210 24.89 1.81 -23.83
CA LEU A 210 26.13 1.70 -23.07
C LEU A 210 27.27 2.44 -23.80
N ASP A 211 27.35 2.34 -25.12
CA ASP A 211 28.37 3.04 -25.92
C ASP A 211 28.24 4.55 -25.76
N SER A 212 27.03 5.10 -25.90
CA SER A 212 26.76 6.52 -25.66
C SER A 212 27.11 6.93 -24.24
N TYR A 213 26.72 6.12 -23.24
CA TYR A 213 26.98 6.39 -21.82
C TYR A 213 28.49 6.39 -21.52
N VAL A 214 29.24 5.41 -22.02
CA VAL A 214 30.69 5.31 -21.81
C VAL A 214 31.41 6.43 -22.53
N PHE A 215 30.95 6.84 -23.72
CA PHE A 215 31.51 8.00 -24.43
C PHE A 215 31.47 9.27 -23.58
N LEU A 216 30.33 9.56 -22.92
CA LEU A 216 30.21 10.73 -22.03
C LEU A 216 31.21 10.67 -20.85
N HIS A 217 31.48 9.47 -20.35
CA HIS A 217 32.47 9.27 -19.29
C HIS A 217 33.90 9.38 -19.78
N ARG A 218 34.19 8.93 -21.03
CA ARG A 218 35.54 9.07 -21.67
C ARG A 218 35.91 10.52 -21.86
N VAL A 219 35.00 11.37 -22.33
CA VAL A 219 35.26 12.82 -22.48
C VAL A 219 35.62 13.45 -21.12
N ARG A 220 34.94 13.01 -20.03
CA ARG A 220 35.19 13.55 -18.69
C ARG A 220 36.45 13.02 -18.01
N LEU A 221 36.76 11.74 -18.19
CA LEU A 221 37.84 11.05 -17.47
C LEU A 221 39.13 10.92 -18.29
N GLY A 222 39.10 11.32 -19.58
CA GLY A 222 40.07 10.94 -20.57
C GLY A 222 39.79 9.51 -21.09
N ASP A 223 40.54 9.07 -22.09
CA ASP A 223 40.41 7.73 -22.70
C ASP A 223 40.86 6.60 -21.74
N CYS A 224 40.31 6.62 -20.53
CA CYS A 224 40.68 5.71 -19.43
C CYS A 224 39.72 4.55 -19.25
N ILE A 225 38.60 4.54 -19.97
CA ILE A 225 37.59 3.48 -19.89
C ILE A 225 37.22 2.99 -21.28
N THR A 226 37.25 1.69 -21.48
CA THR A 226 36.91 1.05 -22.76
C THR A 226 35.94 -0.13 -22.49
N VAL A 227 35.10 -0.43 -23.49
CA VAL A 227 34.23 -1.61 -23.51
C VAL A 227 34.84 -2.63 -24.46
N ASP A 228 35.09 -3.84 -23.97
CA ASP A 228 35.50 -4.99 -24.79
C ASP A 228 34.30 -5.95 -24.90
N CYS A 229 33.58 -5.88 -26.02
CA CYS A 229 32.37 -6.63 -26.27
C CYS A 229 32.68 -7.83 -27.18
N ARG A 230 32.51 -9.05 -26.63
CA ARG A 230 32.74 -10.33 -27.34
C ARG A 230 31.44 -11.16 -27.25
N LEU A 231 30.41 -10.64 -27.89
CA LEU A 231 29.09 -11.26 -27.90
C LEU A 231 28.75 -11.66 -29.35
N ASP A 232 28.06 -12.78 -29.49
CA ASP A 232 27.50 -13.18 -30.77
C ASP A 232 26.31 -12.30 -31.15
N GLU A 233 26.17 -11.98 -32.43
CA GLU A 233 25.04 -11.16 -32.94
C GLU A 233 23.67 -11.78 -32.62
N SER A 234 23.60 -13.12 -32.53
CA SER A 234 22.38 -13.85 -32.17
C SER A 234 21.84 -13.48 -30.80
N LEU A 235 22.67 -12.99 -29.88
CA LEU A 235 22.29 -12.59 -28.54
C LEU A 235 21.67 -11.19 -28.46
N LEU A 236 21.82 -10.37 -29.50
CA LEU A 236 21.33 -8.99 -29.50
C LEU A 236 19.82 -8.87 -29.36
N GLU A 237 19.07 -9.88 -29.82
CA GLU A 237 17.61 -9.96 -29.69
C GLU A 237 17.12 -10.46 -28.31
N TYR A 238 18.03 -11.05 -27.52
CA TYR A 238 17.69 -11.45 -26.16
C TYR A 238 17.37 -10.23 -25.30
N ARG A 239 16.57 -10.43 -24.29
CA ARG A 239 16.00 -9.35 -23.47
C ARG A 239 16.51 -9.37 -22.04
N LEU A 240 16.59 -8.18 -21.45
CA LEU A 240 16.97 -7.95 -20.07
C LEU A 240 16.23 -6.71 -19.53
N PRO A 241 16.15 -6.54 -18.20
CA PRO A 241 15.62 -5.31 -17.62
C PRO A 241 16.41 -4.08 -18.04
N PRO A 242 15.73 -2.96 -18.38
CA PRO A 242 16.38 -1.75 -18.88
C PRO A 242 17.37 -1.15 -17.88
N LEU A 243 18.36 -0.43 -18.38
CA LEU A 243 19.43 0.25 -17.62
C LEU A 243 20.30 -0.71 -16.76
N THR A 244 20.33 -1.98 -17.13
CA THR A 244 21.16 -3.00 -16.48
C THR A 244 22.64 -2.76 -16.73
N LEU A 245 23.04 -2.55 -17.98
CA LEU A 245 24.43 -2.30 -18.34
C LEU A 245 24.94 -0.95 -17.82
N GLN A 246 24.08 0.07 -17.81
CA GLN A 246 24.39 1.35 -17.16
C GLN A 246 24.76 1.17 -15.69
N LEU A 247 23.93 0.46 -14.94
CA LEU A 247 24.14 0.26 -13.51
C LEU A 247 25.46 -0.46 -13.24
N LEU A 248 25.84 -1.41 -14.08
CA LEU A 248 27.12 -2.12 -13.98
C LEU A 248 28.29 -1.21 -14.34
N ALA A 249 28.19 -0.44 -15.41
CA ALA A 249 29.24 0.55 -15.81
C ALA A 249 29.38 1.64 -14.73
N GLU A 250 28.27 2.17 -14.20
CA GLU A 250 28.30 3.13 -13.08
C GLU A 250 28.99 2.54 -11.86
N ASN A 251 28.69 1.28 -11.52
CA ASN A 251 29.34 0.57 -10.40
C ASN A 251 30.86 0.48 -10.59
N VAL A 252 31.32 0.17 -11.81
CA VAL A 252 32.75 0.14 -12.15
C VAL A 252 33.37 1.53 -11.97
N ILE A 253 32.76 2.56 -12.53
CA ILE A 253 33.28 3.94 -12.49
C ILE A 253 33.31 4.50 -11.07
N LYS A 254 32.28 4.19 -10.27
CA LYS A 254 32.14 4.69 -8.93
C LYS A 254 33.13 4.07 -7.96
N HIS A 255 33.37 2.77 -8.07
CA HIS A 255 34.10 2.01 -7.04
C HIS A 255 35.56 1.77 -7.36
N ASN A 256 36.03 1.98 -8.61
CA ASN A 256 37.39 1.71 -9.01
C ASN A 256 38.16 2.99 -9.31
N ILE A 257 39.50 2.93 -9.11
CA ILE A 257 40.43 3.95 -9.56
C ILE A 257 40.60 3.79 -11.08
N ILE A 258 40.30 4.85 -11.82
CA ILE A 258 40.38 4.91 -13.28
C ILE A 258 41.24 6.11 -13.64
N SER A 259 42.30 5.91 -14.39
CA SER A 259 43.22 6.96 -14.84
C SER A 259 43.97 6.54 -16.10
N LEU A 260 44.62 7.47 -16.78
CA LEU A 260 45.45 7.18 -17.96
C LEU A 260 46.58 6.15 -17.69
N ARG A 261 47.08 6.15 -16.44
CA ARG A 261 48.08 5.15 -16.03
C ARG A 261 47.49 3.79 -15.69
N GLN A 262 46.21 3.77 -15.41
CA GLN A 262 45.46 2.57 -15.00
C GLN A 262 44.09 2.56 -15.69
N PRO A 263 44.07 2.34 -17.02
CA PRO A 263 42.82 2.28 -17.76
C PRO A 263 41.96 1.11 -17.29
N MET A 264 40.65 1.26 -17.40
CA MET A 264 39.67 0.27 -17.01
C MET A 264 39.03 -0.31 -18.28
N VAL A 265 38.94 -1.62 -18.30
CA VAL A 265 38.23 -2.36 -19.36
C VAL A 265 36.99 -2.97 -18.74
N LEU A 266 35.83 -2.68 -19.31
CA LEU A 266 34.57 -3.35 -19.04
C LEU A 266 34.40 -4.44 -20.10
N SER A 267 34.59 -5.70 -19.71
CA SER A 267 34.49 -6.83 -20.62
C SER A 267 33.10 -7.44 -20.59
N LEU A 268 32.50 -7.59 -21.78
CA LEU A 268 31.22 -8.26 -21.97
C LEU A 268 31.46 -9.52 -22.81
N SER A 269 31.02 -10.65 -22.29
CA SER A 269 31.08 -11.95 -22.97
C SER A 269 29.83 -12.76 -22.65
N SER A 270 29.60 -13.84 -23.37
CA SER A 270 28.54 -14.80 -23.04
C SER A 270 29.14 -16.05 -22.41
N GLU A 271 28.39 -16.65 -21.50
CA GLU A 271 28.63 -17.98 -20.94
C GLU A 271 27.37 -18.81 -21.17
N ASP A 272 27.52 -19.95 -21.81
CA ASP A 272 26.37 -20.69 -22.34
C ASP A 272 25.51 -19.81 -23.28
N GLU A 273 24.38 -20.31 -23.75
CA GLU A 273 23.55 -19.56 -24.72
C GLU A 273 22.71 -18.43 -24.06
N ASN A 274 22.64 -18.37 -22.73
CA ASN A 274 21.66 -17.51 -22.03
C ASN A 274 22.24 -16.63 -20.93
N TRP A 275 23.58 -16.57 -20.76
CA TRP A 275 24.18 -15.75 -19.72
C TRP A 275 25.09 -14.67 -20.30
N LEU A 276 24.80 -13.41 -19.95
CA LEU A 276 25.71 -12.29 -20.19
C LEU A 276 26.64 -12.16 -18.98
N VAL A 277 27.93 -12.20 -19.24
CA VAL A 277 29.01 -12.04 -18.26
C VAL A 277 29.61 -10.67 -18.41
N VAL A 278 29.48 -9.84 -17.37
CA VAL A 278 30.09 -8.51 -17.32
C VAL A 278 31.19 -8.53 -16.27
N SER A 279 32.42 -8.21 -16.66
CA SER A 279 33.57 -8.26 -15.77
C SER A 279 34.47 -7.05 -15.86
N ASN A 280 35.16 -6.73 -14.78
CA ASN A 280 36.17 -5.68 -14.70
C ASN A 280 37.25 -6.00 -13.66
N SER A 281 38.45 -5.43 -13.80
CA SER A 281 39.46 -5.51 -12.77
C SER A 281 39.11 -4.74 -11.51
N VAL A 282 39.49 -5.28 -10.34
CA VAL A 282 39.24 -4.68 -9.03
C VAL A 282 40.34 -3.72 -8.64
N ARG A 283 40.02 -2.43 -8.52
CA ARG A 283 40.96 -1.36 -8.10
C ARG A 283 40.27 -0.38 -7.17
N PRO A 284 39.97 -0.77 -5.89
CA PRO A 284 39.04 -0.07 -5.04
C PRO A 284 39.53 1.34 -4.67
N LYS A 285 38.61 2.33 -4.72
CA LYS A 285 38.83 3.68 -4.19
C LYS A 285 38.75 3.64 -2.67
N LYS A 286 39.71 4.24 -1.97
CA LYS A 286 39.72 4.32 -0.49
C LYS A 286 38.59 5.16 0.10
N SER A 287 38.03 6.09 -0.68
CA SER A 287 37.05 7.09 -0.21
C SER A 287 35.58 6.68 -0.36
N VAL A 288 35.27 5.55 -0.97
CA VAL A 288 33.89 5.14 -1.26
C VAL A 288 33.52 3.95 -0.39
N GLN A 289 32.64 4.17 0.58
CA GLN A 289 31.99 3.03 1.26
C GLN A 289 31.02 2.35 0.30
N PRO A 290 31.12 1.03 0.10
CA PRO A 290 30.23 0.29 -0.78
C PRO A 290 28.82 0.26 -0.16
N SER A 291 27.92 1.05 -0.72
CA SER A 291 26.51 1.02 -0.28
C SER A 291 25.79 -0.29 -0.64
N GLY A 292 26.30 -1.01 -1.61
CA GLY A 292 25.75 -2.28 -2.11
C GLY A 292 24.29 -2.19 -2.64
N MET A 293 23.70 -1.01 -2.62
CA MET A 293 22.27 -0.82 -2.98
C MET A 293 22.03 -1.03 -4.48
N GLY A 294 22.94 -0.60 -5.35
CA GLY A 294 22.75 -0.73 -6.79
C GLY A 294 22.59 -2.18 -7.24
N LEU A 295 23.53 -3.04 -6.86
CA LEU A 295 23.48 -4.47 -7.22
C LEU A 295 22.33 -5.22 -6.52
N LYS A 296 21.97 -4.85 -5.28
CA LYS A 296 20.79 -5.39 -4.61
C LYS A 296 19.50 -5.02 -5.34
N ASN A 297 19.41 -3.78 -5.82
CA ASN A 297 18.25 -3.34 -6.60
C ASN A 297 18.19 -4.07 -7.95
N LEU A 298 19.32 -4.31 -8.61
CA LEU A 298 19.40 -5.10 -9.82
C LEU A 298 18.91 -6.54 -9.57
N ALA A 299 19.45 -7.20 -8.55
CA ALA A 299 19.02 -8.55 -8.16
C ALA A 299 17.52 -8.64 -7.86
N SER A 300 16.99 -7.66 -7.11
CA SER A 300 15.55 -7.60 -6.81
C SER A 300 14.72 -7.41 -8.07
N ARG A 301 15.18 -6.59 -9.02
CA ARG A 301 14.51 -6.36 -10.31
C ARG A 301 14.47 -7.64 -11.14
N TYR A 302 15.59 -8.37 -11.24
CA TYR A 302 15.67 -9.64 -11.96
C TYR A 302 14.73 -10.69 -11.36
N ARG A 303 14.68 -10.80 -10.03
CA ARG A 303 13.76 -11.71 -9.34
C ARG A 303 12.29 -11.37 -9.62
N LEU A 304 11.92 -10.09 -9.62
CA LEU A 304 10.55 -9.63 -9.84
C LEU A 304 10.10 -9.75 -11.30
N VAL A 305 10.98 -9.45 -12.26
CA VAL A 305 10.62 -9.37 -13.67
C VAL A 305 10.84 -10.70 -14.38
N CYS A 306 11.95 -11.40 -14.06
CA CYS A 306 12.39 -12.59 -14.76
C CYS A 306 12.23 -13.88 -13.94
N GLY A 307 11.98 -13.76 -12.61
CA GLY A 307 11.97 -14.93 -11.71
C GLY A 307 13.33 -15.60 -11.52
N GLN A 308 14.41 -14.97 -12.01
CA GLN A 308 15.77 -15.51 -11.99
C GLN A 308 16.68 -14.65 -11.11
N GLU A 309 17.83 -15.21 -10.71
CA GLU A 309 18.81 -14.49 -9.90
C GLU A 309 20.06 -14.18 -10.71
N ILE A 310 20.66 -13.02 -10.47
CA ILE A 310 21.99 -12.68 -10.98
C ILE A 310 23.05 -13.31 -10.10
N ILE A 311 24.19 -13.68 -10.67
CA ILE A 311 25.33 -14.23 -9.94
C ILE A 311 26.41 -13.16 -9.84
N ILE A 312 26.91 -12.90 -8.65
CA ILE A 312 27.95 -11.90 -8.38
C ILE A 312 29.16 -12.62 -7.80
N GLU A 313 30.28 -12.57 -8.52
CA GLU A 313 31.55 -13.16 -8.11
C GLU A 313 32.58 -12.04 -7.90
N LYS A 314 33.29 -12.08 -6.80
CA LYS A 314 34.33 -11.10 -6.49
C LYS A 314 35.57 -11.82 -6.01
N THR A 315 36.64 -11.66 -6.76
CA THR A 315 37.98 -12.08 -6.37
C THR A 315 38.84 -10.86 -6.00
N THR A 316 40.08 -11.06 -5.67
CA THR A 316 41.06 -9.98 -5.42
C THR A 316 41.37 -9.16 -6.68
N GLU A 317 41.25 -9.75 -7.87
CA GLU A 317 41.65 -9.14 -9.13
C GLU A 317 40.47 -8.83 -10.04
N LEU A 318 39.41 -9.62 -10.00
CA LEU A 318 38.30 -9.53 -10.95
C LEU A 318 36.95 -9.44 -10.18
N PHE A 319 36.09 -8.57 -10.68
CA PHE A 319 34.69 -8.48 -10.30
C PHE A 319 33.84 -8.89 -11.50
N THR A 320 32.95 -9.87 -11.29
CA THR A 320 32.17 -10.45 -12.38
C THR A 320 30.69 -10.48 -11.95
N VAL A 321 29.81 -10.08 -12.84
CA VAL A 321 28.36 -10.21 -12.69
C VAL A 321 27.83 -11.01 -13.87
N LYS A 322 27.19 -12.13 -13.60
CA LYS A 322 26.51 -12.94 -14.60
C LYS A 322 25.01 -12.67 -14.55
N ILE A 323 24.44 -12.38 -15.69
CA ILE A 323 23.07 -11.91 -15.86
C ILE A 323 22.36 -12.85 -16.81
N PRO A 324 21.20 -13.43 -16.43
CA PRO A 324 20.44 -14.25 -17.34
C PRO A 324 19.77 -13.40 -18.43
N LEU A 325 19.89 -13.83 -19.66
CA LEU A 325 19.22 -13.26 -20.82
C LEU A 325 17.93 -14.05 -21.11
N LEU A 326 16.88 -13.35 -21.48
CA LEU A 326 15.58 -13.92 -21.77
C LEU A 326 15.38 -13.97 -23.29
N TYR A 327 15.02 -15.14 -23.78
CA TYR A 327 14.55 -15.31 -25.15
C TYR A 327 13.01 -15.36 -25.12
N GLU A 328 12.34 -14.43 -25.80
CA GLU A 328 10.87 -14.46 -26.01
C GLU A 328 10.53 -15.10 -27.35
#